data_9a56f36de14568db83a4ac580a76e583
#
_entry.id   9a56f36de14568db83a4ac580a76e583
#
_cell.length_a   1.000
_cell.length_b   1.000
_cell.length_c   1.000
_cell.angle_alpha   90.00
_cell.angle_beta   90.00
_cell.angle_gamma   90.00
#
_symmetry.space_group_name_H-M   'P 1'
#
loop_
_entity.id
_entity.type
_entity.pdbx_description
1 polymer ?
#
loop_
_entity_poly.entity_id
_entity_poly.type
_entity_poly.pdbx_seq_one_letter_code
_entity_poly.pdbx_strand_id
1 'polypeptide(L)'
;CQKFGLSLWMSLVLPRGVQVLNILVDGYTNFPQFEVFPSDIFTCKTLVVLKLYGWLGLKVPKGFCLPNLTVLHLHTLTLVGDNTGWLLSSSCPLLDDLVIDGVELFDVGLIDFSSPSLTSLAWGQGLLGGKVVLNNPNLEYLEYAGDLYPLLSSNCKFKFLLKAILDL
;
A
#
# COMPACT_ATOMS: atom_id res chain seq x y z
N CYS A 1 -15.78 5.54 -20.51
CA CYS A 1 -15.51 6.98 -20.40
C CYS A 1 -14.72 7.42 -19.15
N GLN A 2 -14.46 6.55 -18.20
CA GLN A 2 -13.75 6.92 -16.94
C GLN A 2 -12.23 6.85 -17.02
N LYS A 3 -11.65 6.06 -17.93
CA LYS A 3 -10.20 5.89 -18.10
C LYS A 3 -9.42 7.19 -18.32
N PHE A 4 -9.99 8.11 -19.10
CA PHE A 4 -9.33 9.39 -19.37
C PHE A 4 -9.42 10.39 -18.21
N GLY A 5 -10.38 10.21 -17.31
CA GLY A 5 -10.59 11.12 -16.20
C GLY A 5 -9.46 11.08 -15.18
N LEU A 6 -9.12 9.90 -14.63
CA LEU A 6 -8.15 9.79 -13.54
C LEU A 6 -6.73 10.20 -13.97
N SER A 7 -6.26 9.71 -15.13
CA SER A 7 -4.94 10.09 -15.65
C SER A 7 -4.84 11.59 -15.95
N LEU A 8 -5.92 12.18 -16.50
CA LEU A 8 -5.96 13.63 -16.73
C LEU A 8 -5.91 14.40 -15.41
N TRP A 9 -6.70 13.99 -14.43
CA TRP A 9 -6.67 14.62 -13.10
C TRP A 9 -5.29 14.53 -12.46
N MET A 10 -4.63 13.36 -12.53
CA MET A 10 -3.28 13.19 -11.99
C MET A 10 -2.27 14.09 -12.69
N SER A 11 -2.32 14.22 -14.02
CA SER A 11 -1.42 15.10 -14.76
C SER A 11 -1.59 16.58 -14.42
N LEU A 12 -2.77 16.98 -13.94
CA LEU A 12 -3.05 18.34 -13.52
C LEU A 12 -2.65 18.63 -12.06
N VAL A 13 -2.80 17.63 -11.19
CA VAL A 13 -2.65 17.80 -9.73
C VAL A 13 -1.21 17.56 -9.28
N LEU A 14 -0.58 16.47 -9.73
CA LEU A 14 0.75 16.06 -9.25
C LEU A 14 1.84 17.13 -9.51
N PRO A 15 1.89 17.81 -10.66
CA PRO A 15 2.91 18.84 -10.91
C PRO A 15 2.79 20.07 -10.00
N ARG A 16 1.65 20.23 -9.31
CA ARG A 16 1.41 21.38 -8.40
C ARG A 16 1.96 21.17 -7.00
N GLY A 17 2.69 20.08 -6.76
CA GLY A 17 3.31 19.81 -5.47
C GLY A 17 2.31 19.39 -4.40
N VAL A 18 1.31 18.58 -4.79
CA VAL A 18 0.30 18.08 -3.85
C VAL A 18 0.96 17.25 -2.73
N GLN A 19 0.53 17.49 -1.50
CA GLN A 19 1.02 16.79 -0.31
C GLN A 19 0.03 15.74 0.18
N VAL A 20 -1.26 15.95 -0.02
CA VAL A 20 -2.33 15.03 0.40
C VAL A 20 -3.14 14.62 -0.80
N LEU A 21 -3.16 13.33 -1.09
CA LEU A 21 -3.92 12.76 -2.18
C LEU A 21 -4.81 11.65 -1.63
N ASN A 22 -6.12 11.86 -1.76
CA ASN A 22 -7.14 10.90 -1.37
C ASN A 22 -8.03 10.62 -2.58
N ILE A 23 -7.99 9.38 -3.08
CA ILE A 23 -8.71 8.97 -4.28
C ILE A 23 -9.69 7.86 -3.91
N LEU A 24 -10.95 8.11 -4.16
CA LEU A 24 -12.02 7.13 -4.06
C LEU A 24 -12.57 6.87 -5.46
N VAL A 25 -12.48 5.63 -5.91
CA VAL A 25 -13.07 5.19 -7.18
C VAL A 25 -14.22 4.25 -6.88
N ASP A 26 -15.43 4.79 -6.99
CA ASP A 26 -16.65 4.00 -6.88
C ASP A 26 -16.95 3.26 -8.18
N GLY A 27 -17.28 1.99 -8.07
CA GLY A 27 -17.82 1.18 -9.14
C GLY A 27 -17.15 -0.18 -9.29
N TYR A 28 -17.99 -1.22 -9.29
CA TYR A 28 -17.62 -2.53 -9.81
C TYR A 28 -17.48 -2.40 -11.32
N THR A 29 -16.29 -2.41 -11.83
CA THR A 29 -16.11 -2.59 -13.28
C THR A 29 -16.22 -4.08 -13.58
N ASN A 30 -17.32 -4.50 -14.18
CA ASN A 30 -17.52 -5.85 -14.74
C ASN A 30 -16.60 -6.12 -15.95
N PHE A 31 -15.40 -5.55 -15.98
CA PHE A 31 -14.49 -5.69 -17.10
C PHE A 31 -13.35 -6.65 -16.77
N PRO A 32 -13.03 -7.57 -17.70
CA PRO A 32 -11.93 -8.52 -17.53
C PRO A 32 -10.53 -7.90 -17.58
N GLN A 33 -10.43 -6.59 -17.69
CA GLN A 33 -9.18 -5.84 -17.63
C GLN A 33 -9.25 -4.88 -16.46
N PHE A 34 -8.42 -5.12 -15.44
CA PHE A 34 -8.26 -4.21 -14.32
C PHE A 34 -7.86 -2.83 -14.84
N GLU A 35 -8.66 -1.83 -14.55
CA GLU A 35 -8.17 -0.45 -14.65
C GLU A 35 -7.05 -0.27 -13.64
N VAL A 36 -5.97 0.36 -14.05
CA VAL A 36 -4.79 0.53 -13.23
C VAL A 36 -4.64 2.00 -12.88
N PHE A 37 -4.32 2.29 -11.63
CA PHE A 37 -3.94 3.64 -11.20
C PHE A 37 -2.76 4.14 -12.02
N PRO A 38 -2.76 5.44 -12.39
CA PRO A 38 -1.62 6.05 -13.08
C PRO A 38 -0.35 5.92 -12.26
N SER A 39 0.72 5.44 -12.89
CA SER A 39 2.01 5.23 -12.22
C SER A 39 2.69 6.53 -11.78
N ASP A 40 2.26 7.66 -12.30
CA ASP A 40 2.79 9.00 -11.99
C ASP A 40 2.64 9.35 -10.51
N ILE A 41 1.67 8.76 -9.80
CA ILE A 41 1.52 8.88 -8.34
C ILE A 41 2.84 8.55 -7.63
N PHE A 42 3.54 7.50 -8.10
CA PHE A 42 4.77 7.01 -7.48
C PHE A 42 6.01 7.87 -7.77
N THR A 43 5.87 8.91 -8.57
CA THR A 43 6.94 9.87 -8.89
C THR A 43 6.80 11.19 -8.14
N CYS A 44 5.67 11.41 -7.45
CA CYS A 44 5.36 12.66 -6.76
C CYS A 44 6.09 12.75 -5.41
N LYS A 45 7.23 13.42 -5.41
CA LYS A 45 8.09 13.57 -4.22
C LYS A 45 7.53 14.46 -3.12
N THR A 46 6.47 15.20 -3.38
CA THR A 46 5.83 16.09 -2.41
C THR A 46 4.74 15.41 -1.59
N LEU A 47 4.31 14.20 -1.96
CA LEU A 47 3.28 13.47 -1.23
C LEU A 47 3.73 13.12 0.18
N VAL A 48 2.86 13.48 1.13
CA VAL A 48 2.95 13.16 2.56
C VAL A 48 1.88 12.14 2.94
N VAL A 49 0.67 12.28 2.38
CA VAL A 49 -0.45 11.38 2.61
C VAL A 49 -0.98 10.87 1.29
N LEU A 50 -1.03 9.55 1.14
CA LEU A 50 -1.63 8.86 0.00
C LEU A 50 -2.66 7.85 0.48
N LYS A 51 -3.93 8.04 0.09
CA LYS A 51 -5.02 7.12 0.38
C LYS A 51 -5.74 6.74 -0.91
N LEU A 52 -5.78 5.45 -1.20
CA LEU A 52 -6.38 4.90 -2.40
C LEU A 52 -7.48 3.89 -2.03
N TYR A 53 -8.68 4.12 -2.56
CA TYR A 53 -9.85 3.30 -2.32
C TYR A 53 -10.50 2.91 -3.65
N GLY A 54 -10.84 1.67 -3.83
CA GLY A 54 -11.62 1.22 -4.98
C GLY A 54 -11.07 -0.03 -5.65
N TRP A 55 -11.87 -0.66 -6.50
CA TRP A 55 -11.57 -1.92 -7.19
C TRP A 55 -10.68 -1.70 -8.44
N LEU A 56 -9.51 -1.16 -8.24
CA LEU A 56 -8.55 -0.89 -9.31
C LEU A 56 -7.25 -1.67 -9.11
N GLY A 57 -6.59 -1.92 -10.23
CA GLY A 57 -5.22 -2.42 -10.22
C GLY A 57 -4.25 -1.34 -9.77
N LEU A 58 -3.28 -1.70 -8.95
CA LEU A 58 -2.18 -0.84 -8.58
C LEU A 58 -0.88 -1.51 -9.03
N LYS A 59 -0.29 -0.98 -10.10
CA LYS A 59 1.00 -1.42 -10.59
C LYS A 59 2.08 -0.47 -10.09
N VAL A 60 2.90 -0.97 -9.17
CA VAL A 60 3.99 -0.18 -8.62
C VAL A 60 5.22 -0.31 -9.50
N PRO A 61 5.78 0.80 -10.02
CA PRO A 61 6.97 0.76 -10.85
C PRO A 61 8.20 0.38 -10.03
N LYS A 62 9.16 -0.29 -10.70
CA LYS A 62 10.47 -0.58 -10.09
C LYS A 62 11.18 0.71 -9.71
N GLY A 63 11.73 0.75 -8.51
CA GLY A 63 12.49 1.91 -8.04
C GLY A 63 11.63 3.15 -7.77
N PHE A 64 10.33 2.97 -7.50
CA PHE A 64 9.51 4.09 -7.03
C PHE A 64 10.10 4.69 -5.75
N CYS A 65 9.88 5.98 -5.57
CA CYS A 65 10.38 6.69 -4.39
C CYS A 65 9.44 7.82 -4.00
N LEU A 66 8.85 7.69 -2.81
CA LEU A 66 8.00 8.69 -2.17
C LEU A 66 8.66 9.12 -0.86
N PRO A 67 9.71 9.95 -0.92
CA PRO A 67 10.62 10.19 0.20
C PRO A 67 9.97 10.91 1.38
N ASN A 68 8.86 11.61 1.16
CA ASN A 68 8.15 12.38 2.17
C ASN A 68 6.85 11.71 2.64
N LEU A 69 6.53 10.52 2.13
CA LEU A 69 5.30 9.84 2.48
C LEU A 69 5.35 9.32 3.91
N THR A 70 4.39 9.77 4.72
CA THR A 70 4.22 9.35 6.12
C THR A 70 2.97 8.48 6.32
N VAL A 71 1.95 8.62 5.48
CA VAL A 71 0.70 7.88 5.57
C VAL A 71 0.39 7.22 4.23
N LEU A 72 0.21 5.89 4.24
CA LEU A 72 -0.19 5.10 3.08
C LEU A 72 -1.38 4.21 3.45
N HIS A 73 -2.56 4.50 2.87
CA HIS A 73 -3.74 3.66 3.04
C HIS A 73 -4.16 3.09 1.69
N LEU A 74 -4.26 1.77 1.63
CA LEU A 74 -4.68 1.01 0.45
C LEU A 74 -5.89 0.16 0.80
N HIS A 75 -7.03 0.45 0.14
CA HIS A 75 -8.27 -0.26 0.41
C HIS A 75 -8.86 -0.81 -0.88
N THR A 76 -9.21 -2.09 -0.86
CA THR A 76 -9.97 -2.77 -1.92
C THR A 76 -9.29 -2.68 -3.28
N LEU A 77 -7.98 -2.87 -3.31
CA LEU A 77 -7.15 -2.79 -4.51
C LEU A 77 -6.63 -4.16 -4.93
N THR A 78 -6.28 -4.30 -6.20
CA THR A 78 -5.50 -5.43 -6.67
C THR A 78 -4.08 -4.97 -6.98
N LEU A 79 -3.11 -5.45 -6.20
CA LEU A 79 -1.70 -5.23 -6.50
C LEU A 79 -1.29 -6.12 -7.67
N VAL A 80 -0.86 -5.51 -8.76
CA VAL A 80 -0.43 -6.21 -9.96
C VAL A 80 1.08 -6.06 -10.10
N GLY A 81 1.79 -7.17 -10.16
CA GLY A 81 3.25 -7.17 -10.24
C GLY A 81 3.79 -8.11 -11.32
N ASP A 82 5.08 -8.02 -11.52
CA ASP A 82 5.89 -8.86 -12.39
C ASP A 82 6.90 -9.70 -11.56
N ASN A 83 6.48 -10.28 -10.44
CA ASN A 83 7.32 -10.99 -9.46
C ASN A 83 8.41 -10.12 -8.79
N THR A 84 8.35 -8.82 -8.89
CA THR A 84 9.27 -7.95 -8.17
C THR A 84 8.71 -7.58 -6.81
N GLY A 85 9.51 -7.79 -5.77
CA GLY A 85 9.14 -7.46 -4.40
C GLY A 85 8.93 -5.96 -4.19
N TRP A 86 7.98 -5.63 -3.37
CA TRP A 86 7.83 -4.28 -2.84
C TRP A 86 8.75 -4.11 -1.65
N LEU A 87 9.55 -3.05 -1.67
CA LEU A 87 10.42 -2.67 -0.58
C LEU A 87 10.02 -1.30 -0.06
N LEU A 88 9.13 -1.25 0.92
CA LEU A 88 8.67 0.03 1.48
C LEU A 88 9.79 0.78 2.21
N SER A 89 10.67 0.07 2.88
CA SER A 89 11.78 0.69 3.63
C SER A 89 12.67 1.58 2.77
N SER A 90 12.93 1.17 1.53
CA SER A 90 13.78 1.95 0.62
C SER A 90 13.01 2.99 -0.17
N SER A 91 11.72 2.77 -0.39
CA SER A 91 10.88 3.61 -1.25
C SER A 91 10.14 4.69 -0.47
N CYS A 92 9.83 4.43 0.79
CA CYS A 92 9.08 5.32 1.68
C CYS A 92 9.76 5.40 3.06
N PRO A 93 10.93 6.02 3.18
CA PRO A 93 11.76 5.96 4.39
C PRO A 93 11.15 6.65 5.62
N LEU A 94 10.15 7.51 5.43
CA LEU A 94 9.44 8.21 6.50
C LEU A 94 8.05 7.65 6.78
N LEU A 95 7.70 6.49 6.22
CA LEU A 95 6.39 5.91 6.38
C LEU A 95 6.15 5.53 7.85
N ASP A 96 5.13 6.13 8.44
CA ASP A 96 4.75 6.00 9.85
C ASP A 96 3.45 5.21 10.04
N ASP A 97 2.46 5.43 9.16
CA ASP A 97 1.16 4.80 9.22
C ASP A 97 0.84 4.06 7.91
N LEU A 98 0.60 2.74 8.02
CA LEU A 98 0.29 1.87 6.91
C LEU A 98 -1.03 1.15 7.16
N VAL A 99 -1.99 1.32 6.25
CA VAL A 99 -3.25 0.56 6.24
C VAL A 99 -3.35 -0.21 4.93
N ILE A 100 -3.61 -1.52 5.04
CA ILE A 100 -3.85 -2.43 3.93
C ILE A 100 -5.11 -3.24 4.24
N ASP A 101 -6.17 -2.98 3.53
CA ASP A 101 -7.45 -3.61 3.76
C ASP A 101 -8.14 -4.02 2.45
N GLY A 102 -8.59 -5.26 2.35
CA GLY A 102 -9.22 -5.78 1.15
C GLY A 102 -8.29 -5.78 -0.08
N VAL A 103 -6.97 -5.86 0.12
CA VAL A 103 -6.00 -5.83 -0.98
C VAL A 103 -5.71 -7.24 -1.46
N GLU A 104 -5.87 -7.47 -2.76
CA GLU A 104 -5.54 -8.73 -3.41
C GLU A 104 -4.17 -8.65 -4.09
N LEU A 105 -3.43 -9.76 -4.10
CA LEU A 105 -2.15 -9.88 -4.79
C LEU A 105 -2.31 -10.70 -6.06
N PHE A 106 -1.99 -10.11 -7.20
CA PHE A 106 -1.99 -10.79 -8.49
C PHE A 106 -0.59 -10.77 -9.09
N ASP A 107 0.03 -11.96 -9.19
CA ASP A 107 1.39 -12.16 -9.71
C ASP A 107 2.47 -11.34 -8.98
N VAL A 108 2.29 -11.15 -7.67
CA VAL A 108 3.25 -10.48 -6.80
C VAL A 108 3.97 -11.53 -5.96
N GLY A 109 5.28 -11.65 -6.10
CA GLY A 109 6.06 -12.68 -5.43
C GLY A 109 6.29 -12.43 -3.95
N LEU A 110 6.85 -11.28 -3.62
CA LEU A 110 7.24 -10.91 -2.26
C LEU A 110 6.89 -9.45 -1.99
N ILE A 111 6.25 -9.19 -0.86
CA ILE A 111 6.05 -7.83 -0.35
C ILE A 111 6.80 -7.71 0.97
N ASP A 112 7.70 -6.75 1.04
CA ASP A 112 8.42 -6.42 2.26
C ASP A 112 7.94 -5.08 2.80
N PHE A 113 7.13 -5.14 3.84
CA PHE A 113 6.63 -3.97 4.58
C PHE A 113 7.54 -3.58 5.76
N SER A 114 8.73 -4.14 5.83
CA SER A 114 9.67 -3.79 6.87
C SER A 114 10.07 -2.33 6.76
N SER A 115 9.88 -1.58 7.83
CA SER A 115 10.30 -0.18 7.92
C SER A 115 10.64 0.20 9.35
N PRO A 116 11.80 0.82 9.60
CA PRO A 116 12.16 1.29 10.94
C PRO A 116 11.34 2.51 11.38
N SER A 117 10.73 3.23 10.46
CA SER A 117 9.90 4.40 10.75
C SER A 117 8.44 4.05 11.07
N LEU A 118 7.98 2.83 10.74
CA LEU A 118 6.59 2.46 10.87
C LEU A 118 6.21 2.26 12.35
N THR A 119 5.25 3.04 12.82
CA THR A 119 4.69 2.95 14.17
C THR A 119 3.27 2.39 14.20
N SER A 120 2.51 2.53 13.11
CA SER A 120 1.12 2.07 12.98
C SER A 120 0.96 1.16 11.77
N LEU A 121 0.41 -0.04 11.98
CA LEU A 121 0.06 -0.98 10.94
C LEU A 121 -1.35 -1.52 11.17
N ALA A 122 -2.23 -1.29 10.22
CA ALA A 122 -3.53 -1.95 10.14
C ALA A 122 -3.59 -2.84 8.90
N TRP A 123 -3.93 -4.10 9.12
CA TRP A 123 -4.02 -5.10 8.08
C TRP A 123 -5.38 -5.82 8.14
N GLY A 124 -6.21 -5.57 7.14
CA GLY A 124 -7.51 -6.22 6.98
C GLY A 124 -7.46 -7.44 6.08
N GLN A 125 -8.63 -7.99 5.79
CA GLN A 125 -8.81 -9.17 4.95
C GLN A 125 -8.36 -8.91 3.49
N GLY A 126 -7.99 -9.95 2.75
CA GLY A 126 -7.90 -9.90 1.28
C GLY A 126 -6.60 -10.35 0.64
N LEU A 127 -5.52 -10.57 1.35
CA LEU A 127 -4.25 -11.00 0.72
C LEU A 127 -4.27 -12.48 0.34
N LEU A 128 -4.60 -12.76 -0.91
CA LEU A 128 -4.51 -14.09 -1.51
C LEU A 128 -3.21 -14.22 -2.33
N GLY A 129 -2.34 -15.15 -1.93
CA GLY A 129 -1.32 -15.70 -2.82
C GLY A 129 0.07 -15.06 -2.84
N GLY A 130 0.41 -14.18 -1.89
CA GLY A 130 1.75 -13.59 -1.79
C GLY A 130 2.51 -13.95 -0.52
N LYS A 131 3.83 -13.79 -0.56
CA LYS A 131 4.68 -13.86 0.63
C LYS A 131 4.90 -12.45 1.18
N VAL A 132 4.58 -12.26 2.47
CA VAL A 132 4.71 -10.97 3.15
C VAL A 132 5.78 -11.06 4.23
N VAL A 133 6.62 -10.04 4.30
CA VAL A 133 7.63 -9.90 5.35
C VAL A 133 7.33 -8.63 6.14
N LEU A 134 7.32 -8.77 7.45
CA LEU A 134 7.18 -7.66 8.40
C LEU A 134 8.37 -7.68 9.36
N ASN A 135 9.11 -6.60 9.42
CA ASN A 135 10.14 -6.38 10.43
C ASN A 135 10.12 -4.90 10.83
N ASN A 136 9.24 -4.58 11.77
CA ASN A 136 8.96 -3.21 12.19
C ASN A 136 9.27 -3.06 13.68
N PRO A 137 10.53 -2.83 14.06
CA PRO A 137 10.96 -2.85 15.45
C PRO A 137 10.34 -1.75 16.30
N ASN A 138 9.89 -0.66 15.68
CA ASN A 138 9.29 0.49 16.34
C ASN A 138 7.76 0.52 16.29
N LEU A 139 7.13 -0.59 15.90
CA LEU A 139 5.67 -0.67 15.81
C LEU A 139 5.05 -0.54 17.20
N GLU A 140 4.14 0.43 17.34
CA GLU A 140 3.39 0.73 18.57
C GLU A 140 1.93 0.26 18.47
N TYR A 141 1.34 0.33 17.27
CA TYR A 141 -0.02 -0.08 17.00
C TYR A 141 -0.05 -1.16 15.92
N LEU A 142 -0.71 -2.28 16.22
CA LEU A 142 -0.97 -3.36 15.27
C LEU A 142 -2.47 -3.71 15.29
N GLU A 143 -3.12 -3.60 14.14
CA GLU A 143 -4.43 -4.18 13.89
C GLU A 143 -4.29 -5.22 12.79
N TYR A 144 -4.80 -6.42 13.05
CA TYR A 144 -4.74 -7.52 12.11
C TYR A 144 -6.08 -8.24 12.06
N ALA A 145 -6.65 -8.37 10.87
CA ALA A 145 -7.83 -9.18 10.61
C ALA A 145 -7.57 -10.12 9.44
N GLY A 146 -7.63 -11.44 9.66
CA GLY A 146 -7.46 -12.45 8.62
C GLY A 146 -6.69 -13.69 9.05
N ASP A 147 -6.39 -14.57 8.09
CA ASP A 147 -5.67 -15.80 8.33
C ASP A 147 -4.20 -15.56 8.69
N LEU A 148 -3.72 -16.22 9.72
CA LEU A 148 -2.34 -16.08 10.26
C LEU A 148 -1.20 -16.46 9.28
N TYR A 149 -1.53 -17.07 8.16
CA TYR A 149 -0.56 -17.72 7.27
C TYR A 149 0.43 -16.81 6.52
N PRO A 150 0.15 -15.55 6.19
CA PRO A 150 1.12 -14.75 5.45
C PRO A 150 2.19 -14.06 6.30
N LEU A 151 1.98 -13.91 7.61
CA LEU A 151 2.59 -12.84 8.39
C LEU A 151 3.90 -13.17 9.11
N LEU A 152 4.30 -14.41 9.20
CA LEU A 152 5.39 -14.70 10.11
C LEU A 152 6.68 -15.07 9.39
N SER A 153 7.51 -14.07 9.08
CA SER A 153 8.93 -14.33 9.22
C SER A 153 9.23 -14.46 10.73
N SER A 154 9.89 -15.52 11.12
CA SER A 154 10.20 -15.91 12.51
C SER A 154 11.04 -14.88 13.32
N ASN A 155 11.23 -13.68 12.82
CA ASN A 155 12.09 -12.64 13.36
C ASN A 155 11.37 -11.31 13.69
N CYS A 156 10.03 -11.26 13.65
CA CYS A 156 9.31 -10.05 14.08
C CYS A 156 9.54 -9.80 15.57
N LYS A 157 10.33 -8.78 15.88
CA LYS A 157 10.54 -8.32 17.27
C LYS A 157 9.88 -6.96 17.41
N PHE A 158 8.69 -6.94 17.97
CA PHE A 158 8.01 -5.72 18.34
C PHE A 158 8.53 -5.26 19.72
N LYS A 159 9.37 -4.24 19.74
CA LYS A 159 9.97 -3.74 20.99
C LYS A 159 9.06 -2.81 21.77
N PHE A 160 8.16 -2.10 21.07
CA PHE A 160 7.38 -0.98 21.59
C PHE A 160 5.87 -1.14 21.39
N LEU A 161 5.39 -2.36 21.12
CA LEU A 161 3.98 -2.56 20.85
C LEU A 161 3.11 -2.18 22.06
N LEU A 162 2.32 -1.12 21.91
CA LEU A 162 1.43 -0.59 22.93
C LEU A 162 0.00 -1.13 22.79
N LYS A 163 -0.43 -1.42 21.54
CA LYS A 163 -1.78 -1.92 21.28
C LYS A 163 -1.75 -2.92 20.13
N ALA A 164 -2.41 -4.06 20.33
CA ALA A 164 -2.69 -5.03 19.29
C ALA A 164 -4.18 -5.38 19.29
N ILE A 165 -4.78 -5.42 18.10
CA ILE A 165 -6.13 -5.90 17.85
C ILE A 165 -5.99 -7.05 16.86
N LEU A 166 -6.44 -8.24 17.24
CA LEU A 166 -6.33 -9.45 16.43
C LEU A 166 -7.72 -10.04 16.24
N ASP A 167 -8.15 -10.14 14.99
CA ASP A 167 -9.38 -10.82 14.55
C ASP A 167 -8.97 -12.01 13.66
N LEU A 168 -8.98 -13.23 14.25
CA LEU A 168 -8.41 -14.46 13.69
C LEU A 168 -9.49 -15.45 13.27
#